data_eb7684b0a29f74a8cba9317a2a5a626b
#
_entry.id   eb7684b0a29f74a8cba9317a2a5a626b
#
_cell.length_a   1.000
_cell.length_b   1.000
_cell.length_c   1.000
_cell.angle_alpha   90.00
_cell.angle_beta   90.00
_cell.angle_gamma   90.00
#
_symmetry.space_group_name_H-M   'P 1'
#
loop_
_entity.id
_entity.type
_entity.pdbx_description
1 polymer ?
#
loop_
_entity_poly.entity_id
_entity_poly.type
_entity_poly.pdbx_seq_one_letter_code
_entity_poly.pdbx_strand_id
1 'polypeptide(L)'
;WQPAALLDELDSNKLLPVNLLDEKLVLKRQGPDAFTLKERVTSPEDSPVFHPKITKVKKDANSYPVLQKNGILFAYLGDGEPPKFPNFDCFRAPSSHSFAFKGLWECNWLQALEIGIDPAHASFLHRFLEDEKPEDSYGKQFRDKSDGADIPMTKILREYPRPEIEVDETDYGLKITALRHMDDDLTHVRVTNCIFPDAICIPMSREMTITQWHVPLDRHHCYWYTMFTSFNEPVNKELMRSQRLSEHNLPEYSPKKNKANNYKYDPIEQKTLTYTGMGLDINVHDQWAVEMMGSVQDRTREHLGRSDKAIVRYRRMFRKAMAALDKGDIDNLPMRKMSCREIVGPLSNDAISPTHQWKTKSHEADLERRDLCPWDASV
;
A
#
# COMPACT_ATOMS: atom_id res chain seq x y z
N TRP A 1 -6.34 -4.99 13.16
CA TRP A 1 -4.90 -5.18 13.13
C TRP A 1 -4.25 -4.13 12.26
N GLN A 2 -3.23 -3.43 12.79
CA GLN A 2 -2.50 -2.37 12.08
C GLN A 2 -0.99 -2.66 12.07
N PRO A 3 -0.26 -2.41 10.97
CA PRO A 3 1.18 -2.45 10.97
C PRO A 3 1.77 -1.50 12.02
N ALA A 4 2.65 -2.00 12.86
CA ALA A 4 3.27 -1.22 13.94
C ALA A 4 4.78 -1.02 13.73
N ALA A 5 5.47 -2.03 13.19
CA ALA A 5 6.90 -1.97 12.90
C ALA A 5 7.29 -3.03 11.85
N LEU A 6 8.46 -2.87 11.25
CA LEU A 6 9.13 -3.97 10.55
C LEU A 6 9.86 -4.85 11.58
N LEU A 7 9.92 -6.14 11.31
CA LEU A 7 10.60 -7.09 12.19
C LEU A 7 12.10 -6.77 12.33
N ASP A 8 12.73 -6.28 11.28
CA ASP A 8 14.16 -5.97 11.24
C ASP A 8 14.54 -4.66 11.96
N GLU A 9 13.56 -3.86 12.39
CA GLU A 9 13.80 -2.73 13.29
C GLU A 9 14.05 -3.15 14.74
N LEU A 10 13.64 -4.38 15.10
CA LEU A 10 13.80 -4.92 16.44
C LEU A 10 15.12 -5.67 16.60
N ASP A 11 16.06 -5.05 17.25
CA ASP A 11 17.20 -5.73 17.83
C ASP A 11 16.78 -6.42 19.14
N SER A 12 17.28 -7.63 19.39
CA SER A 12 16.86 -8.50 20.50
C SER A 12 16.94 -7.86 21.91
N ASN A 13 17.69 -6.77 22.05
CA ASN A 13 17.94 -6.10 23.34
C ASN A 13 17.45 -4.65 23.41
N LYS A 14 16.80 -4.12 22.38
CA LYS A 14 16.34 -2.73 22.35
C LYS A 14 14.83 -2.62 22.54
N LEU A 15 14.42 -1.52 23.13
CA LEU A 15 13.05 -1.04 23.12
C LEU A 15 12.87 -0.19 21.86
N LEU A 16 11.93 -0.56 20.99
CA LEU A 16 11.60 0.20 19.80
C LEU A 16 10.41 1.13 20.10
N PRO A 17 10.57 2.45 20.06
CA PRO A 17 9.45 3.38 20.13
C PRO A 17 8.59 3.26 18.89
N VAL A 18 7.28 3.19 19.08
CA VAL A 18 6.28 3.08 18.02
C VAL A 18 5.24 4.17 18.22
N ASN A 19 4.94 4.93 17.19
CA ASN A 19 3.79 5.81 17.14
C ASN A 19 2.76 5.17 16.20
N LEU A 20 1.56 4.94 16.69
CA LEU A 20 0.52 4.21 15.97
C LEU A 20 -0.85 4.74 16.36
N LEU A 21 -1.63 5.25 15.39
CA LEU A 21 -2.97 5.80 15.64
C LEU A 21 -2.98 6.90 16.73
N ASP A 22 -1.97 7.77 16.70
CA ASP A 22 -1.70 8.80 17.70
C ASP A 22 -1.26 8.29 19.09
N GLU A 23 -1.23 6.97 19.30
CA GLU A 23 -0.74 6.36 20.53
C GLU A 23 0.79 6.28 20.57
N LYS A 24 1.37 6.57 21.74
CA LYS A 24 2.83 6.55 21.99
C LYS A 24 3.20 5.25 22.70
N LEU A 25 3.76 4.32 21.94
CA LEU A 25 3.98 2.95 22.35
C LEU A 25 5.46 2.59 22.37
N VAL A 26 5.78 1.47 22.99
CA VAL A 26 7.07 0.82 22.93
C VAL A 26 6.91 -0.67 22.69
N LEU A 27 7.62 -1.15 21.69
CA LEU A 27 7.67 -2.53 21.28
C LEU A 27 8.94 -3.18 21.78
N LYS A 28 8.82 -4.41 22.32
CA LYS A 28 9.95 -5.22 22.77
C LYS A 28 9.78 -6.66 22.29
N ARG A 29 10.85 -7.23 21.78
CA ARG A 29 10.95 -8.67 21.52
C ARG A 29 11.29 -9.41 22.81
N GLN A 30 10.54 -10.46 23.11
CA GLN A 30 10.75 -11.33 24.29
C GLN A 30 11.24 -12.73 23.92
N GLY A 31 11.05 -13.13 22.66
CA GLY A 31 11.43 -14.44 22.12
C GLY A 31 11.36 -14.44 20.60
N PRO A 32 11.61 -15.56 19.93
CA PRO A 32 11.58 -15.64 18.47
C PRO A 32 10.30 -15.06 17.86
N ASP A 33 9.12 -15.44 18.40
CA ASP A 33 7.81 -15.01 17.95
C ASP A 33 6.98 -14.37 19.07
N ALA A 34 7.64 -13.92 20.15
CA ALA A 34 6.99 -13.28 21.30
C ALA A 34 7.34 -11.79 21.36
N PHE A 35 6.30 -10.95 21.34
CA PHE A 35 6.43 -9.50 21.35
C PHE A 35 5.51 -8.90 22.41
N THR A 36 5.94 -7.79 22.99
CA THR A 36 5.11 -6.95 23.85
C THR A 36 5.05 -5.55 23.32
N LEU A 37 3.86 -4.98 23.22
CA LEU A 37 3.62 -3.59 22.87
C LEU A 37 2.86 -2.94 24.03
N LYS A 38 3.43 -1.86 24.57
CA LYS A 38 2.91 -1.15 25.75
C LYS A 38 2.99 0.35 25.56
N GLU A 39 2.16 1.10 26.29
CA GLU A 39 2.31 2.55 26.37
C GLU A 39 3.66 2.94 26.93
N ARG A 40 4.26 3.99 26.35
CA ARG A 40 5.52 4.57 26.81
C ARG A 40 5.33 5.91 27.51
N VAL A 41 6.29 6.24 28.35
CA VAL A 41 6.41 7.60 28.88
C VAL A 41 6.72 8.55 27.72
N THR A 42 6.00 9.67 27.69
CA THR A 42 6.20 10.74 26.70
C THR A 42 6.95 11.90 27.32
N SER A 43 7.62 12.67 26.49
CA SER A 43 8.23 13.95 26.83
C SER A 43 7.67 15.06 25.92
N PRO A 44 7.69 16.32 26.36
CA PRO A 44 7.26 17.44 25.50
C PRO A 44 8.07 17.58 24.20
N GLU A 45 9.24 16.96 24.13
CA GLU A 45 10.12 16.97 22.96
C GLU A 45 9.87 15.77 22.01
N ASP A 46 8.93 14.89 22.34
CA ASP A 46 8.62 13.73 21.51
C ASP A 46 8.00 14.16 20.17
N SER A 47 8.64 13.78 19.10
CA SER A 47 8.12 13.92 17.75
C SER A 47 7.36 12.66 17.34
N PRO A 48 6.27 12.76 16.57
CA PRO A 48 5.62 11.60 15.98
C PRO A 48 6.51 10.88 14.95
N VAL A 49 7.50 11.57 14.42
CA VAL A 49 8.36 11.12 13.32
C VAL A 49 9.70 10.63 13.83
N PHE A 50 10.32 11.32 14.81
CA PHE A 50 11.65 10.98 15.30
C PHE A 50 11.58 10.06 16.51
N HIS A 51 12.52 9.12 16.59
CA HIS A 51 12.65 8.23 17.72
C HIS A 51 13.08 9.03 18.97
N PRO A 52 12.39 8.88 20.10
CA PRO A 52 12.76 9.57 21.32
C PRO A 52 14.12 9.10 21.81
N LYS A 53 14.91 10.01 22.38
CA LYS A 53 16.22 9.70 22.98
C LYS A 53 16.12 8.74 24.16
N ILE A 54 15.00 8.79 24.89
CA ILE A 54 14.74 7.95 26.06
C ILE A 54 13.40 7.24 25.85
N THR A 55 13.44 5.91 25.89
CA THR A 55 12.23 5.08 25.78
C THR A 55 12.02 4.31 27.07
N LYS A 56 10.93 4.57 27.78
CA LYS A 56 10.55 3.86 29.02
C LYS A 56 9.09 3.45 28.94
N VAL A 57 8.78 2.24 29.42
CA VAL A 57 7.41 1.78 29.61
C VAL A 57 6.75 2.64 30.69
N LYS A 58 5.51 3.06 30.46
CA LYS A 58 4.69 3.78 31.43
C LYS A 58 4.35 2.84 32.60
N LYS A 59 4.31 3.37 33.80
CA LYS A 59 3.81 2.60 34.96
C LYS A 59 2.34 2.27 34.73
N ASP A 60 1.92 1.03 34.99
CA ASP A 60 0.56 0.55 34.77
C ASP A 60 0.08 0.65 33.30
N ALA A 61 1.03 0.50 32.35
CA ALA A 61 0.79 0.59 30.92
C ALA A 61 -0.12 -0.54 30.41
N ASN A 62 -1.08 -0.18 29.55
CA ASN A 62 -1.82 -1.17 28.76
C ASN A 62 -0.88 -2.00 27.89
N SER A 63 -1.23 -3.26 27.69
CA SER A 63 -0.52 -4.17 26.79
C SER A 63 -1.43 -4.55 25.63
N TYR A 64 -0.91 -4.44 24.42
CA TYR A 64 -1.64 -4.67 23.18
C TYR A 64 -1.16 -5.97 22.52
N PRO A 65 -2.09 -6.79 21.97
CA PRO A 65 -1.74 -7.96 21.19
C PRO A 65 -0.88 -7.61 19.97
N VAL A 66 0.16 -8.41 19.74
CA VAL A 66 1.06 -8.27 18.59
C VAL A 66 1.27 -9.62 17.93
N LEU A 67 1.25 -9.66 16.62
CA LEU A 67 1.62 -10.84 15.84
C LEU A 67 2.54 -10.46 14.67
N GLN A 68 3.34 -11.41 14.21
CA GLN A 68 4.27 -11.23 13.09
C GLN A 68 3.71 -11.93 11.86
N LYS A 69 3.75 -11.22 10.71
CA LYS A 69 3.46 -11.77 9.38
C LYS A 69 4.42 -11.20 8.35
N ASN A 70 5.17 -12.07 7.70
CA ASN A 70 6.03 -11.77 6.55
C ASN A 70 6.89 -10.50 6.70
N GLY A 71 7.49 -10.33 7.89
CA GLY A 71 8.42 -9.21 8.16
C GLY A 71 7.74 -7.95 8.72
N ILE A 72 6.42 -7.94 8.91
CA ILE A 72 5.69 -6.85 9.59
C ILE A 72 5.14 -7.36 10.93
N LEU A 73 5.23 -6.52 11.94
CA LEU A 73 4.60 -6.69 13.24
C LEU A 73 3.28 -5.92 13.25
N PHE A 74 2.18 -6.64 13.43
CA PHE A 74 0.83 -6.09 13.48
C PHE A 74 0.36 -6.00 14.92
N ALA A 75 -0.23 -4.88 15.30
CA ALA A 75 -0.81 -4.64 16.61
C ALA A 75 -2.34 -4.51 16.53
N TYR A 76 -3.01 -4.90 17.60
CA TYR A 76 -4.43 -4.64 17.79
C TYR A 76 -4.63 -3.71 19.00
N LEU A 77 -5.14 -2.51 18.75
CA LEU A 77 -5.35 -1.46 19.75
C LEU A 77 -6.82 -1.31 20.18
N GLY A 78 -7.71 -2.12 19.60
CA GLY A 78 -9.13 -2.08 19.96
C GLY A 78 -9.42 -2.75 21.30
N ASP A 79 -10.62 -2.52 21.82
CA ASP A 79 -11.10 -3.15 23.05
C ASP A 79 -11.45 -4.63 22.83
N GLY A 80 -11.30 -5.42 23.88
CA GLY A 80 -11.67 -6.84 23.91
C GLY A 80 -10.72 -7.75 23.14
N GLU A 81 -11.24 -8.93 22.76
CA GLU A 81 -10.46 -9.94 22.04
C GLU A 81 -10.22 -9.49 20.58
N PRO A 82 -8.98 -9.61 20.09
CA PRO A 82 -8.68 -9.24 18.71
C PRO A 82 -9.43 -10.13 17.71
N PRO A 83 -9.92 -9.57 16.59
CA PRO A 83 -10.52 -10.37 15.53
C PRO A 83 -9.50 -11.33 14.94
N LYS A 84 -9.98 -12.40 14.31
CA LYS A 84 -9.11 -13.31 13.57
C LYS A 84 -8.29 -12.51 12.54
N PHE A 85 -7.02 -12.85 12.42
CA PHE A 85 -6.14 -12.21 11.45
C PHE A 85 -6.56 -12.61 10.01
N PRO A 86 -6.63 -11.67 9.05
CA PRO A 86 -7.06 -11.95 7.70
C PRO A 86 -6.13 -12.93 6.96
N ASN A 87 -6.69 -13.66 6.00
CA ASN A 87 -5.97 -14.68 5.23
C ASN A 87 -5.62 -14.20 3.81
N PHE A 88 -5.16 -12.95 3.68
CA PHE A 88 -4.78 -12.40 2.38
C PHE A 88 -3.57 -13.10 1.77
N ASP A 89 -3.43 -13.03 0.45
CA ASP A 89 -2.32 -13.61 -0.30
C ASP A 89 -0.96 -13.20 0.26
N CYS A 90 -0.79 -11.93 0.58
CA CYS A 90 0.45 -11.41 1.16
C CYS A 90 0.81 -12.03 2.53
N PHE A 91 -0.15 -12.62 3.24
CA PHE A 91 0.06 -13.33 4.51
C PHE A 91 0.18 -14.83 4.35
N ARG A 92 -0.31 -15.41 3.24
CA ARG A 92 -0.20 -16.83 2.90
C ARG A 92 1.10 -17.15 2.19
N ALA A 93 1.60 -16.23 1.39
CA ALA A 93 2.85 -16.39 0.67
C ALA A 93 4.00 -16.75 1.62
N PRO A 94 4.87 -17.69 1.25
CA PRO A 94 6.05 -18.00 2.04
C PRO A 94 7.00 -16.81 2.08
N SER A 95 7.84 -16.75 3.11
CA SER A 95 8.75 -15.61 3.29
C SER A 95 9.71 -15.39 2.10
N SER A 96 10.05 -16.45 1.35
CA SER A 96 10.85 -16.35 0.12
C SER A 96 10.17 -15.56 -1.01
N HIS A 97 8.83 -15.52 -1.02
CA HIS A 97 8.02 -14.85 -2.04
C HIS A 97 7.43 -13.52 -1.57
N SER A 98 7.90 -13.00 -0.44
CA SER A 98 7.42 -11.75 0.11
C SER A 98 8.57 -10.83 0.55
N PHE A 99 8.38 -9.52 0.40
CA PHE A 99 9.30 -8.50 0.90
C PHE A 99 8.50 -7.36 1.53
N ALA A 100 8.85 -7.00 2.77
CA ALA A 100 8.23 -5.91 3.49
C ALA A 100 9.15 -4.69 3.61
N PHE A 101 8.56 -3.50 3.53
CA PHE A 101 9.25 -2.23 3.74
C PHE A 101 8.27 -1.18 4.27
N LYS A 102 8.78 -0.02 4.68
CA LYS A 102 7.98 1.16 5.01
C LYS A 102 8.67 2.45 4.57
N GLY A 103 7.89 3.52 4.46
CA GLY A 103 8.38 4.87 4.20
C GLY A 103 7.52 5.89 4.92
N LEU A 104 8.15 6.95 5.42
CA LEU A 104 7.44 8.05 6.05
C LEU A 104 6.91 9.01 4.99
N TRP A 105 5.63 9.40 5.13
CA TRP A 105 5.02 10.47 4.33
C TRP A 105 4.54 11.59 5.24
N GLU A 106 4.86 12.83 4.87
CA GLU A 106 4.53 14.04 5.62
C GLU A 106 3.14 14.59 5.25
N CYS A 107 2.16 13.69 5.29
CA CYS A 107 0.77 14.02 5.00
C CYS A 107 -0.20 13.13 5.77
N ASN A 108 -1.46 13.56 5.79
CA ASN A 108 -2.55 12.77 6.37
C ASN A 108 -2.75 11.45 5.60
N TRP A 109 -2.93 10.36 6.34
CA TRP A 109 -3.07 9.01 5.82
C TRP A 109 -4.19 8.85 4.77
N LEU A 110 -5.30 9.61 4.93
CA LEU A 110 -6.43 9.51 4.03
C LEU A 110 -6.10 10.04 2.62
N GLN A 111 -5.38 11.17 2.52
CA GLN A 111 -4.94 11.66 1.21
C GLN A 111 -3.87 10.76 0.59
N ALA A 112 -3.03 10.13 1.40
CA ALA A 112 -2.08 9.12 0.96
C ALA A 112 -2.78 7.85 0.42
N LEU A 113 -3.86 7.39 1.08
CA LEU A 113 -4.67 6.28 0.59
C LEU A 113 -5.39 6.63 -0.72
N GLU A 114 -5.94 7.84 -0.81
CA GLU A 114 -6.77 8.26 -1.94
C GLU A 114 -6.03 8.29 -3.27
N ILE A 115 -4.73 8.58 -3.30
CA ILE A 115 -3.96 8.47 -4.54
C ILE A 115 -3.87 7.01 -4.99
N GLY A 116 -3.69 6.06 -4.08
CA GLY A 116 -3.58 4.64 -4.40
C GLY A 116 -4.87 4.01 -4.92
N ILE A 117 -6.04 4.59 -4.60
CA ILE A 117 -7.34 4.13 -5.11
C ILE A 117 -7.85 4.92 -6.32
N ASP A 118 -7.08 5.86 -6.85
CA ASP A 118 -7.32 6.53 -8.12
C ASP A 118 -6.57 5.83 -9.26
N PRO A 119 -7.24 5.05 -10.14
CA PRO A 119 -6.53 4.38 -11.23
C PRO A 119 -5.99 5.32 -12.31
N ALA A 120 -6.47 6.57 -12.36
CA ALA A 120 -6.09 7.52 -13.40
C ALA A 120 -4.75 8.19 -13.09
N HIS A 121 -4.38 8.39 -11.80
CA HIS A 121 -3.13 9.06 -11.43
C HIS A 121 -1.90 8.41 -12.06
N ALA A 122 -1.87 7.07 -12.11
CA ALA A 122 -0.72 6.31 -12.62
C ALA A 122 -0.38 6.64 -14.08
N SER A 123 -1.38 6.97 -14.90
CA SER A 123 -1.19 7.36 -16.30
C SER A 123 -0.52 8.73 -16.49
N PHE A 124 -0.48 9.53 -15.44
CA PHE A 124 0.14 10.86 -15.41
C PHE A 124 1.38 10.89 -14.53
N LEU A 125 1.25 10.61 -13.23
CA LEU A 125 2.36 10.70 -12.29
C LEU A 125 3.48 9.70 -12.60
N HIS A 126 3.12 8.47 -12.99
CA HIS A 126 4.10 7.41 -13.30
C HIS A 126 4.42 7.32 -14.78
N ARG A 127 4.17 8.39 -15.53
CA ARG A 127 4.37 8.40 -16.98
C ARG A 127 5.84 8.51 -17.34
N PHE A 128 6.33 7.51 -18.05
CA PHE A 128 7.59 7.56 -18.77
C PHE A 128 7.35 8.11 -20.17
N LEU A 129 8.21 9.00 -20.64
CA LEU A 129 8.06 9.66 -21.94
C LEU A 129 8.47 8.74 -23.10
N GLU A 130 9.37 7.80 -22.83
CA GLU A 130 9.82 6.76 -23.74
C GLU A 130 9.67 5.38 -23.10
N ASP A 131 9.80 4.32 -23.90
CA ASP A 131 9.79 2.96 -23.38
C ASP A 131 11.06 2.72 -22.54
N GLU A 132 10.91 2.03 -21.42
CA GLU A 132 12.02 1.70 -20.54
C GLU A 132 13.02 0.78 -21.26
N LYS A 133 14.30 1.08 -21.11
CA LYS A 133 15.35 0.23 -21.65
C LYS A 133 15.49 -1.05 -20.82
N PRO A 134 15.82 -2.19 -21.45
CA PRO A 134 15.98 -3.47 -20.73
C PRO A 134 17.01 -3.43 -19.60
N GLU A 135 18.03 -2.59 -19.71
CA GLU A 135 19.07 -2.39 -18.71
C GLU A 135 18.67 -1.52 -17.53
N ASP A 136 17.60 -0.73 -17.66
CA ASP A 136 17.06 0.08 -16.55
C ASP A 136 16.36 -0.82 -15.55
N SER A 137 17.10 -1.30 -14.56
CA SER A 137 16.64 -2.33 -13.64
C SER A 137 15.79 -1.82 -12.46
N TYR A 138 15.75 -0.49 -12.21
CA TYR A 138 15.04 0.04 -11.06
C TYR A 138 13.54 -0.19 -11.18
N GLY A 139 13.01 -0.99 -10.26
CA GLY A 139 11.59 -1.32 -10.23
C GLY A 139 11.09 -2.16 -11.40
N LYS A 140 11.97 -2.71 -12.27
CA LYS A 140 11.59 -3.55 -13.40
C LYS A 140 10.79 -4.77 -12.95
N GLN A 141 11.19 -5.40 -11.85
CA GLN A 141 10.46 -6.51 -11.24
C GLN A 141 9.03 -6.14 -10.80
N PHE A 142 8.70 -4.84 -10.72
CA PHE A 142 7.38 -4.36 -10.34
C PHE A 142 6.54 -3.89 -11.53
N ARG A 143 7.15 -3.67 -12.69
CA ARG A 143 6.54 -3.03 -13.86
C ARG A 143 6.67 -3.87 -15.12
N ASP A 144 6.63 -5.17 -14.96
CA ASP A 144 6.70 -6.09 -16.08
C ASP A 144 5.41 -6.04 -16.94
N LYS A 145 5.34 -6.84 -17.95
CA LYS A 145 4.27 -6.84 -18.94
C LYS A 145 2.93 -7.24 -18.33
N SER A 146 1.85 -6.69 -18.90
CA SER A 146 0.49 -7.13 -18.61
C SER A 146 0.26 -8.54 -19.14
N ASP A 147 -0.58 -9.30 -18.44
CA ASP A 147 -0.94 -10.64 -18.86
C ASP A 147 -1.62 -10.65 -20.26
N GLY A 148 -1.23 -11.62 -21.09
CA GLY A 148 -1.77 -11.79 -22.44
C GLY A 148 -1.17 -10.90 -23.53
N ALA A 149 -0.16 -10.06 -23.23
CA ALA A 149 0.55 -9.27 -24.23
C ALA A 149 1.99 -8.95 -23.86
N ASP A 150 2.84 -8.83 -24.88
CA ASP A 150 4.23 -8.38 -24.77
C ASP A 150 4.37 -6.84 -24.66
N ILE A 151 3.37 -6.18 -24.10
CA ILE A 151 3.33 -4.72 -23.99
C ILE A 151 3.65 -4.31 -22.57
N PRO A 152 4.70 -3.50 -22.32
CA PRO A 152 5.00 -2.97 -21.00
C PRO A 152 3.83 -2.14 -20.46
N MET A 153 3.52 -2.30 -19.17
CA MET A 153 2.44 -1.55 -18.53
C MET A 153 2.66 -0.03 -18.62
N THR A 154 3.89 0.45 -18.51
CA THR A 154 4.24 1.87 -18.65
C THR A 154 3.85 2.44 -20.02
N LYS A 155 3.97 1.64 -21.08
CA LYS A 155 3.51 2.02 -22.43
C LYS A 155 1.99 2.10 -22.49
N ILE A 156 1.26 1.12 -21.93
CA ILE A 156 -0.21 1.13 -21.90
C ILE A 156 -0.72 2.37 -21.13
N LEU A 157 -0.14 2.68 -19.96
CA LEU A 157 -0.52 3.85 -19.17
C LEU A 157 -0.27 5.17 -19.92
N ARG A 158 0.79 5.25 -20.74
CA ARG A 158 1.12 6.42 -21.55
C ARG A 158 0.19 6.60 -22.73
N GLU A 159 -0.10 5.53 -23.48
CA GLU A 159 -0.89 5.59 -24.72
C GLU A 159 -2.39 5.63 -24.46
N TYR A 160 -2.87 4.98 -23.37
CA TYR A 160 -4.27 4.92 -22.98
C TYR A 160 -4.50 5.56 -21.60
N PRO A 161 -4.29 6.88 -21.43
CA PRO A 161 -4.20 7.53 -20.11
C PRO A 161 -5.53 7.70 -19.38
N ARG A 162 -6.66 7.47 -20.02
CA ARG A 162 -7.99 7.74 -19.48
C ARG A 162 -8.80 6.45 -19.34
N PRO A 163 -8.68 5.74 -18.21
CA PRO A 163 -9.45 4.52 -17.98
C PRO A 163 -10.93 4.82 -17.76
N GLU A 164 -11.79 3.95 -18.22
CA GLU A 164 -13.10 3.78 -17.65
C GLU A 164 -12.98 3.08 -16.30
N ILE A 165 -13.73 3.51 -15.28
CA ILE A 165 -13.59 3.01 -13.92
C ILE A 165 -14.90 2.41 -13.45
N GLU A 166 -14.87 1.12 -13.08
CA GLU A 166 -15.93 0.43 -12.35
C GLU A 166 -15.53 0.28 -10.88
N VAL A 167 -16.50 0.36 -9.97
CA VAL A 167 -16.27 0.24 -8.52
C VAL A 167 -17.37 -0.60 -7.90
N ASP A 168 -16.99 -1.75 -7.37
CA ASP A 168 -17.86 -2.67 -6.64
C ASP A 168 -17.59 -2.61 -5.14
N GLU A 169 -18.63 -2.59 -4.29
CA GLU A 169 -18.51 -2.77 -2.86
C GLU A 169 -18.33 -4.26 -2.55
N THR A 170 -17.40 -4.57 -1.64
CA THR A 170 -17.09 -5.93 -1.17
C THR A 170 -17.17 -6.00 0.34
N ASP A 171 -17.10 -7.20 0.93
CA ASP A 171 -17.08 -7.35 2.39
C ASP A 171 -15.79 -6.84 3.04
N TYR A 172 -14.71 -6.69 2.25
CA TYR A 172 -13.44 -6.10 2.72
C TYR A 172 -13.28 -4.62 2.37
N GLY A 173 -14.12 -4.05 1.51
CA GLY A 173 -14.00 -2.67 1.06
C GLY A 173 -14.47 -2.45 -0.36
N LEU A 174 -13.57 -2.11 -1.31
CA LEU A 174 -13.90 -1.85 -2.71
C LEU A 174 -13.00 -2.65 -3.66
N LYS A 175 -13.61 -3.20 -4.72
CA LYS A 175 -12.90 -3.65 -5.91
C LYS A 175 -13.00 -2.55 -6.98
N ILE A 176 -11.87 -2.11 -7.49
CA ILE A 176 -11.74 -1.00 -8.44
C ILE A 176 -11.16 -1.57 -9.73
N THR A 177 -11.94 -1.52 -10.80
CA THR A 177 -11.54 -2.01 -12.12
C THR A 177 -11.32 -0.83 -13.05
N ALA A 178 -10.10 -0.70 -13.56
CA ALA A 178 -9.73 0.29 -14.57
C ALA A 178 -9.67 -0.39 -15.94
N LEU A 179 -10.47 0.10 -16.89
CA LEU A 179 -10.56 -0.40 -18.25
C LEU A 179 -9.97 0.62 -19.21
N ARG A 180 -8.95 0.22 -19.96
CA ARG A 180 -8.36 1.02 -21.03
C ARG A 180 -8.66 0.33 -22.35
N HIS A 181 -9.61 0.90 -23.09
CA HIS A 181 -9.96 0.40 -24.41
C HIS A 181 -8.80 0.71 -25.37
N MET A 182 -8.27 -0.33 -25.96
CA MET A 182 -7.13 -0.29 -26.86
C MET A 182 -7.61 -0.51 -28.30
N ASP A 183 -6.71 -0.35 -29.26
CA ASP A 183 -6.96 -0.71 -30.64
C ASP A 183 -7.21 -2.24 -30.76
N ASP A 184 -7.71 -2.69 -31.92
CA ASP A 184 -7.96 -4.11 -32.24
C ASP A 184 -9.00 -4.80 -31.31
N ASP A 185 -9.98 -4.04 -30.78
CA ASP A 185 -11.03 -4.56 -29.88
C ASP A 185 -10.49 -5.22 -28.61
N LEU A 186 -9.36 -4.72 -28.11
CA LEU A 186 -8.72 -5.15 -26.88
C LEU A 186 -8.99 -4.18 -25.73
N THR A 187 -8.99 -4.69 -24.53
CA THR A 187 -9.11 -3.90 -23.30
C THR A 187 -8.05 -4.32 -22.30
N HIS A 188 -7.26 -3.36 -21.86
CA HIS A 188 -6.41 -3.54 -20.69
C HIS A 188 -7.25 -3.42 -19.42
N VAL A 189 -7.22 -4.44 -18.59
CA VAL A 189 -7.98 -4.58 -17.36
C VAL A 189 -7.03 -4.58 -16.19
N ARG A 190 -7.17 -3.61 -15.29
CA ARG A 190 -6.38 -3.52 -14.07
C ARG A 190 -7.29 -3.49 -12.84
N VAL A 191 -7.16 -4.48 -11.96
CA VAL A 191 -7.96 -4.63 -10.76
C VAL A 191 -7.16 -4.28 -9.53
N THR A 192 -7.53 -3.20 -8.85
CA THR A 192 -7.00 -2.75 -7.57
C THR A 192 -8.06 -2.93 -6.49
N ASN A 193 -7.68 -3.31 -5.29
CA ASN A 193 -8.61 -3.46 -4.18
C ASN A 193 -8.27 -2.49 -3.06
N CYS A 194 -9.27 -1.74 -2.60
CA CYS A 194 -9.20 -1.00 -1.34
C CYS A 194 -9.69 -1.90 -0.22
N ILE A 195 -8.83 -2.17 0.74
CA ILE A 195 -9.12 -2.98 1.93
C ILE A 195 -9.34 -2.01 3.08
N PHE A 196 -10.59 -1.95 3.56
CA PHE A 196 -10.98 -0.99 4.59
C PHE A 196 -10.26 -1.25 5.93
N PRO A 197 -9.81 -0.21 6.67
CA PRO A 197 -9.99 1.21 6.35
C PRO A 197 -8.84 1.83 5.53
N ASP A 198 -7.62 1.34 5.59
CA ASP A 198 -6.41 2.08 5.23
C ASP A 198 -5.44 1.31 4.33
N ALA A 199 -5.88 0.17 3.79
CA ALA A 199 -5.04 -0.66 2.93
C ALA A 199 -5.53 -0.75 1.49
N ILE A 200 -4.59 -1.03 0.59
CA ILE A 200 -4.84 -1.30 -0.82
C ILE A 200 -4.01 -2.49 -1.29
N CYS A 201 -4.54 -3.26 -2.25
CA CYS A 201 -3.79 -4.28 -2.96
C CYS A 201 -3.79 -3.96 -4.45
N ILE A 202 -2.61 -3.82 -5.03
CA ILE A 202 -2.38 -3.35 -6.40
C ILE A 202 -1.60 -4.41 -7.18
N PRO A 203 -1.96 -4.74 -8.43
CA PRO A 203 -1.09 -5.53 -9.29
C PRO A 203 0.10 -4.68 -9.73
N MET A 204 1.31 -5.19 -9.54
CA MET A 204 2.54 -4.52 -10.01
C MET A 204 2.96 -5.06 -11.38
N SER A 205 2.73 -6.35 -11.60
CA SER A 205 2.91 -7.07 -12.84
C SER A 205 1.97 -8.28 -12.84
N ARG A 206 2.03 -9.10 -13.90
CA ARG A 206 1.35 -10.40 -13.93
C ARG A 206 1.70 -11.27 -12.71
N GLU A 207 2.95 -11.24 -12.26
CA GLU A 207 3.50 -12.15 -11.27
C GLU A 207 3.54 -11.60 -9.86
N MET A 208 3.32 -10.30 -9.69
CA MET A 208 3.53 -9.64 -8.40
C MET A 208 2.41 -8.68 -8.05
N THR A 209 2.01 -8.73 -6.79
CA THR A 209 1.13 -7.72 -6.17
C THR A 209 1.88 -6.97 -5.07
N ILE A 210 1.39 -5.78 -4.75
CA ILE A 210 1.79 -5.04 -3.57
C ILE A 210 0.58 -4.74 -2.72
N THR A 211 0.61 -5.16 -1.45
CA THR A 211 -0.36 -4.74 -0.45
C THR A 211 0.25 -3.62 0.38
N GLN A 212 -0.46 -2.51 0.49
CA GLN A 212 0.02 -1.30 1.16
C GLN A 212 -0.95 -0.90 2.26
N TRP A 213 -0.42 -0.36 3.36
CA TRP A 213 -1.18 0.25 4.46
C TRP A 213 -0.71 1.68 4.64
N HIS A 214 -1.64 2.61 4.77
CA HIS A 214 -1.35 4.02 5.06
C HIS A 214 -1.69 4.30 6.53
N VAL A 215 -0.75 3.97 7.40
CA VAL A 215 -0.95 3.93 8.85
C VAL A 215 -0.72 5.29 9.47
N PRO A 216 -1.75 5.93 10.08
CA PRO A 216 -1.56 7.22 10.70
C PRO A 216 -0.63 7.16 11.91
N LEU A 217 0.35 8.06 11.96
CA LEU A 217 1.16 8.35 13.14
C LEU A 217 0.49 9.43 13.98
N ASP A 218 0.00 10.45 13.30
CA ASP A 218 -0.81 11.55 13.80
C ASP A 218 -1.66 12.15 12.67
N ARG A 219 -2.19 13.36 12.86
CA ARG A 219 -3.00 14.07 11.87
C ARG A 219 -2.23 14.42 10.59
N HIS A 220 -0.91 14.60 10.67
CA HIS A 220 -0.05 15.20 9.63
C HIS A 220 0.95 14.24 9.00
N HIS A 221 1.11 13.03 9.58
CA HIS A 221 2.10 12.05 9.15
C HIS A 221 1.50 10.65 9.11
N CYS A 222 1.91 9.87 8.14
CA CYS A 222 1.61 8.45 8.09
C CYS A 222 2.85 7.65 7.66
N TYR A 223 2.89 6.38 8.05
CA TYR A 223 3.76 5.41 7.42
C TYR A 223 3.02 4.70 6.29
N TRP A 224 3.64 4.67 5.14
CA TRP A 224 3.34 3.74 4.07
C TRP A 224 4.07 2.43 4.36
N TYR A 225 3.35 1.42 4.85
CA TYR A 225 3.85 0.05 4.94
C TYR A 225 3.51 -0.69 3.67
N THR A 226 4.40 -1.57 3.23
CA THR A 226 4.20 -2.34 2.02
C THR A 226 4.65 -3.78 2.17
N MET A 227 3.94 -4.69 1.52
CA MET A 227 4.29 -6.09 1.37
C MET A 227 4.15 -6.49 -0.10
N PHE A 228 5.28 -6.68 -0.75
CA PHE A 228 5.36 -7.25 -2.10
C PHE A 228 5.16 -8.75 -2.02
N THR A 229 4.37 -9.31 -2.94
CA THR A 229 4.05 -10.73 -2.97
C THR A 229 4.22 -11.26 -4.38
N SER A 230 5.11 -12.23 -4.55
CA SER A 230 5.35 -12.91 -5.83
C SER A 230 4.52 -14.20 -5.92
N PHE A 231 3.84 -14.38 -7.04
CA PHE A 231 3.11 -15.60 -7.40
C PHE A 231 3.94 -16.56 -8.25
N ASN A 232 5.15 -16.18 -8.61
CA ASN A 232 6.05 -16.98 -9.43
C ASN A 232 7.36 -17.23 -8.68
N GLU A 233 8.44 -16.57 -9.03
CA GLU A 233 9.76 -16.78 -8.48
C GLU A 233 9.94 -16.12 -7.10
N PRO A 234 10.83 -16.65 -6.24
CA PRO A 234 11.22 -15.99 -5.02
C PRO A 234 11.76 -14.57 -5.26
N VAL A 235 11.43 -13.64 -4.37
CA VAL A 235 11.89 -12.25 -4.47
C VAL A 235 13.35 -12.10 -4.03
N ASN A 236 14.11 -11.28 -4.74
CA ASN A 236 15.45 -10.88 -4.32
C ASN A 236 15.35 -9.76 -3.26
N LYS A 237 15.23 -10.18 -1.99
CA LYS A 237 15.06 -9.26 -0.84
C LYS A 237 16.20 -8.27 -0.67
N GLU A 238 17.44 -8.69 -0.94
CA GLU A 238 18.62 -7.84 -0.81
C GLU A 238 18.58 -6.71 -1.83
N LEU A 239 18.31 -7.04 -3.10
CA LEU A 239 18.13 -6.05 -4.16
C LEU A 239 16.99 -5.09 -3.85
N MET A 240 15.81 -5.62 -3.49
CA MET A 240 14.64 -4.80 -3.15
C MET A 240 14.92 -3.86 -1.97
N ARG A 241 15.58 -4.37 -0.92
CA ARG A 241 15.96 -3.56 0.23
C ARG A 241 16.97 -2.47 -0.15
N SER A 242 17.99 -2.79 -0.93
CA SER A 242 18.98 -1.80 -1.37
C SER A 242 18.34 -0.68 -2.20
N GLN A 243 17.42 -1.02 -3.11
CA GLN A 243 16.65 -0.06 -3.91
C GLN A 243 15.79 0.85 -3.01
N ARG A 244 15.07 0.28 -2.00
CA ARG A 244 14.30 1.10 -1.07
C ARG A 244 15.19 2.00 -0.20
N LEU A 245 16.33 1.51 0.28
CA LEU A 245 17.28 2.29 1.08
C LEU A 245 18.04 3.33 0.25
N SER A 246 18.07 3.22 -1.09
CA SER A 246 18.58 4.31 -1.93
C SER A 246 17.71 5.57 -1.85
N GLU A 247 16.41 5.43 -1.54
CA GLU A 247 15.44 6.52 -1.45
C GLU A 247 15.06 6.91 0.00
N HIS A 248 15.48 6.12 1.02
CA HIS A 248 15.09 6.35 2.42
C HIS A 248 16.29 6.39 3.37
N ASN A 249 16.16 7.17 4.44
CA ASN A 249 17.12 7.24 5.56
C ASN A 249 16.59 6.43 6.74
N LEU A 250 17.50 5.69 7.41
CA LEU A 250 17.22 4.99 8.67
C LEU A 250 17.63 5.88 9.86
N PRO A 251 17.07 5.67 11.04
CA PRO A 251 16.07 4.63 11.40
C PRO A 251 14.60 5.01 11.13
N GLU A 252 14.30 6.27 10.81
CA GLU A 252 12.92 6.78 10.68
C GLU A 252 12.26 6.41 9.34
N TYR A 253 13.00 5.83 8.40
CA TYR A 253 12.54 5.60 7.02
C TYR A 253 12.06 6.88 6.32
N SER A 254 12.70 8.01 6.68
CA SER A 254 12.39 9.31 6.11
C SER A 254 12.89 9.38 4.65
N PRO A 255 12.13 10.02 3.74
CA PRO A 255 12.50 10.07 2.34
C PRO A 255 13.69 10.98 2.11
N LYS A 256 14.61 10.57 1.22
CA LYS A 256 15.74 11.39 0.75
C LYS A 256 15.31 12.48 -0.22
N LYS A 257 14.20 12.24 -0.95
CA LYS A 257 13.52 13.23 -1.79
C LYS A 257 12.29 13.71 -1.04
N ASN A 258 12.23 14.98 -0.68
CA ASN A 258 11.20 15.55 0.18
C ASN A 258 11.02 17.05 -0.10
N LYS A 259 10.09 17.70 0.58
CA LYS A 259 9.81 19.14 0.43
C LYS A 259 11.04 20.03 0.59
N ALA A 260 11.94 19.72 1.54
CA ALA A 260 13.09 20.56 1.85
C ALA A 260 14.09 20.64 0.67
N ASN A 261 14.13 19.63 -0.18
CA ASN A 261 15.01 19.60 -1.36
C ASN A 261 14.22 19.60 -2.68
N ASN A 262 12.95 20.04 -2.65
CA ASN A 262 12.06 20.07 -3.81
C ASN A 262 11.99 18.70 -4.52
N TYR A 263 12.00 17.60 -3.76
CA TYR A 263 11.98 16.21 -4.25
C TYR A 263 13.10 15.91 -5.28
N LYS A 264 14.16 16.70 -5.26
CA LYS A 264 15.25 16.67 -6.25
C LYS A 264 14.76 16.79 -7.68
N TYR A 265 13.74 17.60 -7.91
CA TYR A 265 13.17 17.85 -9.23
C TYR A 265 14.23 18.33 -10.24
N ASP A 266 14.25 17.68 -11.40
CA ASP A 266 15.10 18.00 -12.54
C ASP A 266 14.26 18.37 -13.77
N PRO A 267 14.30 19.64 -14.24
CA PRO A 267 13.54 20.08 -15.41
C PRO A 267 14.01 19.46 -16.74
N ILE A 268 15.24 18.92 -16.81
CA ILE A 268 15.73 18.20 -17.98
C ILE A 268 15.11 16.80 -17.99
N GLU A 269 15.18 16.09 -16.88
CA GLU A 269 14.54 14.78 -16.72
C GLU A 269 13.05 14.86 -17.02
N GLN A 270 12.35 15.91 -16.54
CA GLN A 270 10.93 16.11 -16.81
C GLN A 270 10.60 16.20 -18.30
N LYS A 271 11.53 16.68 -19.13
CA LYS A 271 11.34 16.81 -20.57
C LYS A 271 11.76 15.57 -21.36
N THR A 272 12.57 14.69 -20.77
CA THR A 272 13.25 13.62 -21.51
C THR A 272 12.97 12.21 -21.01
N LEU A 273 12.57 12.04 -19.73
CA LEU A 273 12.50 10.71 -19.14
C LEU A 273 11.18 10.46 -18.39
N THR A 274 10.89 11.22 -17.33
CA THR A 274 9.69 11.05 -16.53
C THR A 274 8.83 12.31 -16.53
N TYR A 275 7.52 12.16 -16.46
CA TYR A 275 6.59 13.29 -16.42
C TYR A 275 6.83 14.22 -15.21
N THR A 276 7.27 13.65 -14.08
CA THR A 276 7.49 14.41 -12.84
C THR A 276 8.89 15.04 -12.76
N GLY A 277 9.91 14.48 -13.44
CA GLY A 277 11.30 14.90 -13.29
C GLY A 277 11.88 14.60 -11.89
N MET A 278 11.40 13.55 -11.22
CA MET A 278 11.79 13.21 -9.83
C MET A 278 12.43 11.82 -9.71
N GLY A 279 12.96 11.31 -10.80
CA GLY A 279 13.61 9.99 -10.87
C GLY A 279 12.64 8.86 -11.20
N LEU A 280 13.12 7.63 -11.09
CA LEU A 280 12.39 6.43 -11.52
C LEU A 280 11.51 5.84 -10.42
N ASP A 281 11.65 6.26 -9.18
CA ASP A 281 10.84 5.74 -8.07
C ASP A 281 9.43 6.33 -8.08
N ILE A 282 8.46 5.52 -8.46
CA ILE A 282 7.04 5.92 -8.54
C ILE A 282 6.47 6.36 -7.19
N ASN A 283 6.98 5.84 -6.08
CA ASN A 283 6.50 6.24 -4.75
C ASN A 283 6.90 7.69 -4.42
N VAL A 284 8.02 8.19 -4.96
CA VAL A 284 8.39 9.61 -4.83
C VAL A 284 7.40 10.50 -5.58
N HIS A 285 6.89 10.04 -6.72
CA HIS A 285 5.87 10.77 -7.48
C HIS A 285 4.56 10.89 -6.69
N ASP A 286 4.12 9.80 -6.08
CA ASP A 286 2.92 9.77 -5.24
C ASP A 286 3.10 10.65 -4.01
N GLN A 287 4.21 10.48 -3.31
CA GLN A 287 4.55 11.27 -2.14
C GLN A 287 4.53 12.76 -2.43
N TRP A 288 5.20 13.19 -3.51
CA TRP A 288 5.18 14.58 -3.95
C TRP A 288 3.75 15.09 -4.17
N ALA A 289 2.94 14.34 -4.92
CA ALA A 289 1.58 14.76 -5.25
C ALA A 289 0.72 14.98 -4.01
N VAL A 290 0.76 14.05 -3.04
CA VAL A 290 -0.07 14.15 -1.84
C VAL A 290 0.47 15.14 -0.82
N GLU A 291 1.78 15.24 -0.63
CA GLU A 291 2.38 16.17 0.31
C GLU A 291 2.27 17.63 -0.14
N MET A 292 2.28 17.88 -1.46
CA MET A 292 2.12 19.22 -2.02
C MET A 292 0.70 19.77 -1.90
N MET A 293 -0.28 18.95 -1.60
CA MET A 293 -1.63 19.40 -1.23
C MET A 293 -1.71 19.95 0.23
N GLY A 294 -0.59 19.92 0.96
CA GLY A 294 -0.50 20.24 2.39
C GLY A 294 -0.52 19.01 3.26
N SER A 295 -0.02 19.12 4.49
CA SER A 295 0.00 17.98 5.44
C SER A 295 -1.40 17.46 5.78
N VAL A 296 -2.42 18.34 5.71
CA VAL A 296 -3.84 17.99 5.69
C VAL A 296 -4.47 18.78 4.56
N GLN A 297 -4.96 18.07 3.55
CA GLN A 297 -5.58 18.65 2.37
C GLN A 297 -6.81 19.50 2.71
N ASP A 298 -6.91 20.69 2.14
CA ASP A 298 -8.12 21.53 2.19
C ASP A 298 -9.15 21.00 1.19
N ARG A 299 -10.08 20.20 1.68
CA ARG A 299 -11.11 19.55 0.86
C ARG A 299 -12.19 20.48 0.35
N THR A 300 -12.22 21.73 0.79
CA THR A 300 -13.13 22.75 0.23
C THR A 300 -12.69 23.23 -1.15
N ARG A 301 -11.45 22.94 -1.53
CA ARG A 301 -10.83 23.28 -2.83
C ARG A 301 -10.79 22.12 -3.82
N GLU A 302 -11.40 21.00 -3.48
CA GLU A 302 -11.44 19.83 -4.37
C GLU A 302 -12.40 20.02 -5.54
N HIS A 303 -12.04 19.43 -6.68
CA HIS A 303 -12.86 19.38 -7.88
C HIS A 303 -12.90 17.93 -8.38
N LEU A 304 -13.71 17.10 -7.72
CA LEU A 304 -13.81 15.68 -8.05
C LEU A 304 -14.50 15.48 -9.43
N GLY A 305 -13.89 14.65 -10.26
CA GLY A 305 -14.32 14.32 -11.59
C GLY A 305 -14.83 12.88 -11.74
N ARG A 306 -14.96 12.45 -13.00
CA ARG A 306 -15.42 11.08 -13.30
C ARG A 306 -14.40 10.00 -12.93
N SER A 307 -13.12 10.33 -12.94
CA SER A 307 -12.03 9.44 -12.52
C SER A 307 -12.04 9.16 -11.01
N ASP A 308 -12.64 10.05 -10.19
CA ASP A 308 -12.62 9.96 -8.73
C ASP A 308 -13.73 9.08 -8.14
N LYS A 309 -14.40 8.25 -8.96
CA LYS A 309 -15.50 7.38 -8.52
C LYS A 309 -15.12 6.52 -7.30
N ALA A 310 -13.91 5.97 -7.27
CA ALA A 310 -13.43 5.15 -6.17
C ALA A 310 -13.28 5.96 -4.88
N ILE A 311 -12.70 7.16 -4.96
CA ILE A 311 -12.57 8.09 -3.83
C ILE A 311 -13.94 8.45 -3.25
N VAL A 312 -14.91 8.80 -4.13
CA VAL A 312 -16.28 9.13 -3.70
C VAL A 312 -16.95 7.94 -3.01
N ARG A 313 -16.80 6.73 -3.56
CA ARG A 313 -17.37 5.50 -2.97
C ARG A 313 -16.71 5.18 -1.62
N TYR A 314 -15.38 5.28 -1.56
CA TYR A 314 -14.63 5.06 -0.32
C TYR A 314 -15.05 6.03 0.78
N ARG A 315 -15.11 7.34 0.50
CA ARG A 315 -15.53 8.36 1.49
C ARG A 315 -16.97 8.14 1.97
N ARG A 316 -17.86 7.66 1.09
CA ARG A 316 -19.23 7.28 1.48
C ARG A 316 -19.22 6.07 2.43
N MET A 317 -18.44 5.03 2.10
CA MET A 317 -18.26 3.85 2.94
C MET A 317 -17.68 4.24 4.30
N PHE A 318 -16.64 5.06 4.32
CA PHE A 318 -15.99 5.53 5.55
C PHE A 318 -16.95 6.30 6.46
N ARG A 319 -17.76 7.22 5.90
CA ARG A 319 -18.78 7.93 6.69
C ARG A 319 -19.87 7.01 7.22
N LYS A 320 -20.28 6.01 6.45
CA LYS A 320 -21.24 4.99 6.93
C LYS A 320 -20.64 4.18 8.07
N ALA A 321 -19.38 3.80 7.97
CA ALA A 321 -18.68 3.05 9.01
C ALA A 321 -18.53 3.88 10.29
N MET A 322 -18.18 5.15 10.23
CA MET A 322 -18.16 6.04 11.40
C MET A 322 -19.53 6.14 12.05
N ALA A 323 -20.59 6.36 11.28
CA ALA A 323 -21.95 6.44 11.82
C ALA A 323 -22.46 5.12 12.43
N ALA A 324 -22.00 3.99 11.93
CA ALA A 324 -22.28 2.67 12.50
C ALA A 324 -21.53 2.47 13.84
N LEU A 325 -20.26 2.86 13.87
CA LEU A 325 -19.43 2.83 15.08
C LEU A 325 -20.06 3.68 16.21
N ASP A 326 -20.50 4.90 15.90
CA ASP A 326 -21.17 5.79 16.85
C ASP A 326 -22.44 5.18 17.46
N LYS A 327 -23.09 4.24 16.74
CA LYS A 327 -24.28 3.51 17.19
C LYS A 327 -23.97 2.16 17.85
N GLY A 328 -22.70 1.77 17.91
CA GLY A 328 -22.28 0.46 18.37
C GLY A 328 -22.57 -0.70 17.40
N ASP A 329 -22.95 -0.41 16.15
CA ASP A 329 -23.22 -1.40 15.09
C ASP A 329 -21.91 -1.76 14.36
N ILE A 330 -21.02 -2.46 15.05
CA ILE A 330 -19.68 -2.79 14.53
C ILE A 330 -19.67 -4.03 13.64
N ASP A 331 -20.68 -4.89 13.74
CA ASP A 331 -20.73 -6.17 13.02
C ASP A 331 -20.99 -5.97 11.51
N ASN A 332 -21.57 -4.83 11.15
CA ASN A 332 -21.84 -4.44 9.75
C ASN A 332 -20.72 -3.63 9.08
N LEU A 333 -19.60 -3.40 9.79
CA LEU A 333 -18.45 -2.72 9.19
C LEU A 333 -17.77 -3.61 8.13
N PRO A 334 -17.15 -3.03 7.09
CA PRO A 334 -16.25 -3.79 6.22
C PRO A 334 -15.20 -4.53 7.06
N MET A 335 -14.78 -5.70 6.65
CA MET A 335 -13.89 -6.62 7.37
C MET A 335 -14.50 -7.28 8.60
N ARG A 336 -15.74 -6.91 9.02
CA ARG A 336 -16.42 -7.49 10.17
C ARG A 336 -17.61 -8.41 9.80
N LYS A 337 -18.16 -8.26 8.57
CA LYS A 337 -19.34 -9.00 8.09
C LYS A 337 -19.10 -10.50 7.91
N MET A 338 -17.84 -10.91 7.71
CA MET A 338 -17.46 -12.32 7.59
C MET A 338 -16.18 -12.59 8.39
N SER A 339 -15.88 -13.87 8.62
CA SER A 339 -14.62 -14.24 9.25
C SER A 339 -13.44 -13.76 8.40
N CYS A 340 -12.49 -13.06 9.00
CA CYS A 340 -11.28 -12.63 8.30
C CYS A 340 -10.47 -13.81 7.74
N ARG A 341 -10.68 -15.04 8.19
CA ARG A 341 -10.06 -16.24 7.63
C ARG A 341 -10.70 -16.69 6.32
N GLU A 342 -11.91 -16.27 6.06
CA GLU A 342 -12.65 -16.60 4.82
C GLU A 342 -12.36 -15.61 3.71
N ILE A 343 -11.72 -14.47 4.04
CA ILE A 343 -11.30 -13.50 3.04
C ILE A 343 -9.94 -13.93 2.51
N VAL A 344 -9.94 -14.49 1.31
CA VAL A 344 -8.74 -14.85 0.55
C VAL A 344 -8.55 -13.89 -0.61
N GLY A 345 -7.36 -13.81 -1.16
CA GLY A 345 -7.02 -12.85 -2.19
C GLY A 345 -6.45 -11.56 -1.58
N PRO A 346 -7.01 -10.38 -1.87
CA PRO A 346 -8.05 -10.10 -2.87
C PRO A 346 -7.55 -10.30 -4.31
N LEU A 347 -8.47 -10.61 -5.23
CA LEU A 347 -8.17 -10.72 -6.66
C LEU A 347 -7.64 -9.39 -7.20
N SER A 348 -6.36 -9.34 -7.52
CA SER A 348 -5.67 -8.14 -8.01
C SER A 348 -4.81 -8.55 -9.20
N ASN A 349 -5.21 -8.15 -10.40
CA ASN A 349 -4.54 -8.56 -11.63
C ASN A 349 -4.41 -7.43 -12.65
N ASP A 350 -3.54 -7.65 -13.63
CA ASP A 350 -3.27 -6.76 -14.74
C ASP A 350 -3.22 -7.64 -16.02
N ALA A 351 -4.18 -7.45 -16.92
CA ALA A 351 -4.35 -8.31 -18.09
C ALA A 351 -4.85 -7.54 -19.31
N ILE A 352 -4.58 -8.07 -20.51
CA ILE A 352 -5.17 -7.60 -21.77
C ILE A 352 -6.09 -8.70 -22.30
N SER A 353 -7.32 -8.31 -22.65
CA SER A 353 -8.37 -9.25 -23.04
C SER A 353 -9.22 -8.66 -24.17
N PRO A 354 -9.90 -9.50 -25.00
CA PRO A 354 -10.91 -9.01 -25.92
C PRO A 354 -11.97 -8.20 -25.20
N THR A 355 -12.36 -7.03 -25.75
CA THR A 355 -13.26 -6.09 -25.10
C THR A 355 -14.59 -6.72 -24.67
N HIS A 356 -15.17 -7.58 -25.50
CA HIS A 356 -16.44 -8.24 -25.19
C HIS A 356 -16.35 -9.38 -24.17
N GLN A 357 -15.13 -9.82 -23.78
CA GLN A 357 -14.88 -10.92 -22.83
C GLN A 357 -14.03 -10.49 -21.62
N TRP A 358 -13.73 -9.24 -21.45
CA TRP A 358 -12.75 -8.79 -20.48
C TRP A 358 -13.02 -9.29 -19.04
N LYS A 359 -14.29 -9.34 -18.61
CA LYS A 359 -14.65 -9.83 -17.25
C LYS A 359 -14.22 -11.29 -17.04
N THR A 360 -14.59 -12.14 -17.98
CA THR A 360 -14.29 -13.57 -17.91
C THR A 360 -12.81 -13.82 -18.07
N LYS A 361 -12.19 -13.23 -19.08
CA LYS A 361 -10.77 -13.47 -19.39
C LYS A 361 -9.81 -12.94 -18.33
N SER A 362 -10.09 -11.77 -17.76
CA SER A 362 -9.25 -11.25 -16.65
C SER A 362 -9.37 -12.09 -15.39
N HIS A 363 -10.55 -12.67 -15.13
CA HIS A 363 -10.73 -13.60 -14.02
C HIS A 363 -10.02 -14.93 -14.27
N GLU A 364 -10.17 -15.50 -15.47
CA GLU A 364 -9.47 -16.73 -15.88
C GLU A 364 -7.94 -16.56 -15.74
N ALA A 365 -7.39 -15.43 -16.19
CA ALA A 365 -5.96 -15.12 -16.07
C ALA A 365 -5.48 -15.08 -14.61
N ASP A 366 -6.30 -14.55 -13.69
CA ASP A 366 -5.95 -14.56 -12.26
C ASP A 366 -5.99 -15.99 -11.69
N LEU A 367 -7.00 -16.80 -12.06
CA LEU A 367 -7.07 -18.18 -11.62
C LEU A 367 -5.89 -19.01 -12.15
N GLU A 368 -5.55 -18.85 -13.44
CA GLU A 368 -4.40 -19.52 -14.04
C GLU A 368 -3.08 -19.16 -13.33
N ARG A 369 -2.89 -17.88 -13.03
CA ARG A 369 -1.72 -17.43 -12.24
C ARG A 369 -1.67 -18.11 -10.88
N ARG A 370 -2.82 -18.30 -10.21
CA ARG A 370 -2.93 -18.95 -8.91
C ARG A 370 -2.67 -20.44 -8.97
N ASP A 371 -3.14 -21.10 -10.03
CA ASP A 371 -2.92 -22.55 -10.26
C ASP A 371 -1.44 -22.84 -10.56
N LEU A 372 -0.75 -21.93 -11.23
CA LEU A 372 0.68 -22.04 -11.52
C LEU A 372 1.58 -21.60 -10.35
N CYS A 373 1.01 -21.02 -9.32
CA CYS A 373 1.75 -20.49 -8.19
C CYS A 373 2.47 -21.61 -7.40
N PRO A 374 3.76 -21.46 -7.03
CA PRO A 374 4.52 -22.49 -6.32
C PRO A 374 4.12 -22.64 -4.83
N TRP A 375 3.22 -21.82 -4.34
CA TRP A 375 2.63 -21.91 -3.00
C TRP A 375 1.10 -21.87 -3.09
N ASP A 376 0.40 -22.30 -2.05
CA ASP A 376 -1.07 -22.34 -2.04
C ASP A 376 -1.69 -20.93 -2.13
N ALA A 377 -2.04 -20.52 -3.34
CA ALA A 377 -2.72 -19.27 -3.67
C ALA A 377 -4.21 -19.47 -4.00
N SER A 378 -4.79 -20.62 -3.71
CA SER A 378 -6.21 -20.94 -3.97
C SER A 378 -7.16 -19.92 -3.29
N VAL A 379 -8.29 -19.64 -3.92
CA VAL A 379 -9.35 -18.73 -3.46
C VAL A 379 -10.67 -19.45 -3.24
#